data_0dbe1dff9242a778551eddd98bfd7000
#
_entry.id   0dbe1dff9242a778551eddd98bfd7000
#
_cell.length_a   1.000
_cell.length_b   1.000
_cell.length_c   1.000
_cell.angle_alpha   90.00
_cell.angle_beta   90.00
_cell.angle_gamma   90.00
#
_symmetry.space_group_name_H-M   'P 1'
#
loop_
_entity.id
_entity.type
_entity.pdbx_description
1 polymer ?
#
loop_
_entity_poly.entity_id
_entity_poly.type
_entity_poly.pdbx_seq_one_letter_code
_entity_poly.pdbx_strand_id
1 'polypeptide(L)'
;MKTNTSTMSNIELMGGKLQLYRRGKSSFWWCAASVGGKQRRSTTKKESLQQAQAIAEDWYLTLQGKERAGILGSGNNFRRAADQFLKEYGVITEGQRSPRWVEGHGIRLRLHLIPFFGDLHVSQITAGKVQEYRVHRMTSYNVPNPLSKSTRPPRSQPPSRSTLHDEIVTLRLVLKTAIRHEWLDHLPDLSPPYKTQGKIVHRPWFSPAEYKQLYEATRANARKPSRIHYRWNAEQVHDFVLFMANTGLRPDEAKNLQHRDVMIVEDEQSGDKILEIEVRGKRGIGFCKSTPSAVRPYERLLARPKPAPYETRRQGQLRRKKGGEAPTPAQPILPQPTDPVFPGNHIEMFNNVLSRSNLKLDRDGNARTAYSLRHTYICMRLMEGADIYQIAKNCRTSVEMIERFYAAHIKNTLDAAAINVRRPKPSPKKKAKPAKRPVLSDDAE
;
A
#
# COMPACT_ATOMS: atom_id res chain seq x y z
N MET A 1 -61.52 51.78 -15.48
CA MET A 1 -61.54 50.53 -14.69
C MET A 1 -61.53 49.36 -15.63
N LYS A 2 -60.37 48.70 -15.81
CA LYS A 2 -60.25 47.41 -16.47
C LYS A 2 -59.63 46.44 -15.52
N THR A 3 -60.48 45.66 -14.87
CA THR A 3 -60.07 44.52 -14.04
C THR A 3 -59.66 43.39 -14.94
N ASN A 4 -58.34 43.17 -15.07
CA ASN A 4 -57.78 41.98 -15.68
C ASN A 4 -57.59 40.88 -14.63
N THR A 5 -58.64 40.10 -14.37
CA THR A 5 -58.58 38.85 -13.66
C THR A 5 -58.11 37.75 -14.59
N SER A 6 -56.79 37.56 -14.67
CA SER A 6 -56.20 36.37 -15.29
C SER A 6 -56.50 35.17 -14.40
N THR A 7 -57.54 34.41 -14.72
CA THR A 7 -57.87 33.12 -14.11
C THR A 7 -56.72 32.16 -14.36
N MET A 8 -55.83 32.00 -13.38
CA MET A 8 -54.85 30.91 -13.40
C MET A 8 -55.65 29.61 -13.30
N SER A 9 -55.73 28.84 -14.38
CA SER A 9 -56.29 27.49 -14.36
C SER A 9 -55.36 26.59 -13.53
N ASN A 10 -55.66 26.47 -12.26
CA ASN A 10 -54.96 25.55 -11.37
C ASN A 10 -55.78 24.26 -11.31
N ILE A 11 -55.19 23.15 -11.73
CA ILE A 11 -55.85 21.84 -11.74
C ILE A 11 -55.24 20.99 -10.65
N GLU A 12 -56.07 20.48 -9.77
CA GLU A 12 -55.64 19.60 -8.69
C GLU A 12 -55.76 18.13 -9.10
N LEU A 13 -54.69 17.38 -8.88
CA LEU A 13 -54.60 15.97 -9.18
C LEU A 13 -54.18 15.20 -7.88
N MET A 14 -54.40 13.90 -7.87
CA MET A 14 -54.03 13.03 -6.75
C MET A 14 -54.63 13.49 -5.39
N GLY A 15 -55.90 13.93 -5.40
CA GLY A 15 -56.58 14.41 -4.19
C GLY A 15 -55.99 15.69 -3.61
N GLY A 16 -55.56 16.64 -4.46
CA GLY A 16 -54.99 17.94 -4.04
C GLY A 16 -53.49 17.91 -3.72
N LYS A 17 -52.86 16.74 -3.77
CA LYS A 17 -51.39 16.57 -3.48
C LYS A 17 -50.48 17.02 -4.62
N LEU A 18 -51.01 17.08 -5.82
CA LEU A 18 -50.30 17.50 -7.04
C LEU A 18 -51.08 18.60 -7.72
N GLN A 19 -50.46 19.72 -8.05
CA GLN A 19 -51.08 20.86 -8.71
C GLN A 19 -50.46 21.06 -10.10
N LEU A 20 -51.29 21.22 -11.10
CA LEU A 20 -50.91 21.64 -12.46
C LEU A 20 -51.35 23.06 -12.72
N TYR A 21 -50.46 23.92 -13.21
CA TYR A 21 -50.78 25.33 -13.50
C TYR A 21 -49.94 25.88 -14.62
N ARG A 22 -50.40 26.94 -15.25
CA ARG A 22 -49.64 27.71 -16.24
C ARG A 22 -48.93 28.88 -15.56
N ARG A 23 -47.67 29.09 -15.84
CA ARG A 23 -46.89 30.15 -15.22
C ARG A 23 -46.67 31.31 -16.21
N GLY A 24 -47.27 32.44 -15.94
CA GLY A 24 -47.12 33.66 -16.74
C GLY A 24 -47.46 33.44 -18.23
N LYS A 25 -46.56 33.82 -19.14
CA LYS A 25 -46.77 33.69 -20.58
C LYS A 25 -46.27 32.33 -21.13
N SER A 26 -45.94 31.36 -20.27
CA SER A 26 -45.43 30.06 -20.74
C SER A 26 -46.53 29.23 -21.38
N SER A 27 -46.29 28.70 -22.61
CA SER A 27 -47.17 27.75 -23.29
C SER A 27 -47.19 26.38 -22.57
N PHE A 28 -46.15 26.07 -21.73
CA PHE A 28 -46.03 24.79 -21.06
C PHE A 28 -46.71 24.77 -19.72
N TRP A 29 -47.25 23.60 -19.37
CA TRP A 29 -47.76 23.31 -18.06
C TRP A 29 -46.63 23.08 -17.04
N TRP A 30 -46.84 23.55 -15.82
CA TRP A 30 -45.98 23.35 -14.65
C TRP A 30 -46.71 22.52 -13.61
N CYS A 31 -45.96 21.71 -12.89
CA CYS A 31 -46.52 20.93 -11.80
C CYS A 31 -45.82 21.33 -10.47
N ALA A 32 -46.58 21.24 -9.39
CA ALA A 32 -46.09 21.47 -8.03
C ALA A 32 -46.69 20.44 -7.08
N ALA A 33 -45.91 19.94 -6.17
CA ALA A 33 -46.30 19.02 -5.13
C ALA A 33 -45.52 19.28 -3.83
N SER A 34 -46.12 19.03 -2.69
CA SER A 34 -45.43 19.02 -1.39
C SER A 34 -45.00 17.60 -1.08
N VAL A 35 -43.66 17.36 -1.04
CA VAL A 35 -43.12 16.04 -0.73
C VAL A 35 -41.89 16.23 0.18
N GLY A 36 -41.86 15.51 1.30
CA GLY A 36 -40.81 15.64 2.33
C GLY A 36 -40.82 17.00 3.04
N GLY A 37 -42.01 17.58 3.28
CA GLY A 37 -42.17 18.89 3.93
C GLY A 37 -41.73 20.09 3.08
N LYS A 38 -41.36 19.90 1.81
CA LYS A 38 -40.93 20.96 0.89
C LYS A 38 -41.76 20.98 -0.37
N GLN A 39 -42.18 22.19 -0.79
CA GLN A 39 -42.84 22.38 -2.07
C GLN A 39 -41.84 22.26 -3.18
N ARG A 40 -42.06 21.33 -4.12
CA ARG A 40 -41.27 21.08 -5.32
C ARG A 40 -42.04 21.46 -6.56
N ARG A 41 -41.35 21.96 -7.55
CA ARG A 41 -41.95 22.43 -8.82
C ARG A 41 -41.13 21.93 -9.99
N SER A 42 -41.81 21.56 -11.08
CA SER A 42 -41.19 21.15 -12.32
C SER A 42 -42.02 21.61 -13.51
N THR A 43 -41.39 21.73 -14.66
CA THR A 43 -42.11 21.93 -15.93
C THR A 43 -42.34 20.59 -16.61
N THR A 44 -43.57 20.39 -17.15
CA THR A 44 -43.86 19.19 -17.96
C THR A 44 -43.34 19.27 -19.37
N LYS A 45 -42.94 20.48 -19.82
CA LYS A 45 -42.54 20.77 -21.20
C LYS A 45 -43.62 20.35 -22.27
N LYS A 46 -44.88 20.30 -21.84
CA LYS A 46 -46.00 19.93 -22.69
C LYS A 46 -47.05 21.05 -22.67
N GLU A 47 -47.66 21.29 -23.84
CA GLU A 47 -48.72 22.27 -24.04
C GLU A 47 -50.11 21.61 -23.84
N SER A 48 -50.24 20.34 -24.26
CA SER A 48 -51.43 19.53 -24.06
C SER A 48 -51.63 19.18 -22.57
N LEU A 49 -52.82 19.47 -22.04
CA LEU A 49 -53.17 19.18 -20.66
C LEU A 49 -53.09 17.68 -20.35
N GLN A 50 -53.59 16.82 -21.24
CA GLN A 50 -53.58 15.38 -21.01
C GLN A 50 -52.18 14.80 -20.94
N GLN A 51 -51.26 15.24 -21.81
CA GLN A 51 -49.87 14.84 -21.72
C GLN A 51 -49.15 15.41 -20.48
N ALA A 52 -49.52 16.63 -20.10
CA ALA A 52 -48.94 17.27 -18.91
C ALA A 52 -49.40 16.57 -17.63
N GLN A 53 -50.64 16.08 -17.54
CA GLN A 53 -51.15 15.31 -16.43
C GLN A 53 -50.34 14.01 -16.25
N ALA A 54 -50.20 13.22 -17.27
CA ALA A 54 -49.44 11.96 -17.21
C ALA A 54 -47.98 12.18 -16.72
N ILE A 55 -47.29 13.20 -17.27
CA ILE A 55 -45.91 13.52 -16.85
C ILE A 55 -45.85 14.02 -15.39
N ALA A 56 -46.84 14.80 -14.98
CA ALA A 56 -46.89 15.32 -13.61
C ALA A 56 -47.15 14.20 -12.60
N GLU A 57 -48.02 13.25 -12.92
CA GLU A 57 -48.30 12.06 -12.10
C GLU A 57 -47.05 11.18 -11.94
N ASP A 58 -46.37 10.86 -13.06
CA ASP A 58 -45.10 10.11 -13.07
C ASP A 58 -44.03 10.83 -12.21
N TRP A 59 -43.90 12.14 -12.39
CA TRP A 59 -42.99 12.95 -11.61
C TRP A 59 -43.32 12.92 -10.12
N TYR A 60 -44.60 13.02 -9.75
CA TYR A 60 -45.02 12.97 -8.34
C TYR A 60 -44.77 11.59 -7.74
N LEU A 61 -45.09 10.50 -8.43
CA LEU A 61 -44.81 9.13 -7.99
C LEU A 61 -43.30 8.88 -7.84
N THR A 62 -42.53 9.41 -8.75
CA THR A 62 -41.07 9.36 -8.65
C THR A 62 -40.54 10.10 -7.41
N LEU A 63 -41.11 11.27 -7.11
CA LEU A 63 -40.77 12.02 -5.88
C LEU A 63 -41.15 11.26 -4.63
N GLN A 64 -42.34 10.66 -4.58
CA GLN A 64 -42.77 9.84 -3.44
C GLN A 64 -41.90 8.60 -3.25
N GLY A 65 -41.51 7.94 -4.35
CA GLY A 65 -40.57 6.83 -4.31
C GLY A 65 -39.21 7.25 -3.72
N LYS A 66 -38.73 8.41 -4.11
CA LYS A 66 -37.48 8.99 -3.55
C LYS A 66 -37.62 9.40 -2.07
N GLU A 67 -38.80 9.86 -1.64
CA GLU A 67 -39.06 10.16 -0.25
C GLU A 67 -39.07 8.90 0.63
N ARG A 68 -39.77 7.86 0.19
CA ARG A 68 -39.79 6.56 0.87
C ARG A 68 -38.40 5.91 0.95
N ALA A 69 -37.60 6.12 -0.07
CA ALA A 69 -36.20 5.67 -0.11
C ALA A 69 -35.23 6.58 0.69
N GLY A 70 -35.74 7.59 1.42
CA GLY A 70 -34.90 8.52 2.19
C GLY A 70 -34.02 9.47 1.34
N ILE A 71 -34.22 9.50 0.01
CA ILE A 71 -33.36 10.25 -0.92
C ILE A 71 -33.79 11.73 -1.01
N LEU A 72 -35.02 12.05 -0.66
CA LEU A 72 -35.62 13.36 -0.80
C LEU A 72 -35.48 14.23 0.46
N GLY A 73 -34.46 15.05 0.54
CA GLY A 73 -34.39 16.11 1.54
C GLY A 73 -33.32 15.93 2.62
N SER A 74 -32.74 14.77 2.77
CA SER A 74 -31.55 14.64 3.58
C SER A 74 -30.37 15.17 2.77
N GLY A 75 -29.68 16.19 3.19
CA GLY A 75 -28.40 16.60 2.60
C GLY A 75 -27.31 15.53 2.79
N ASN A 76 -27.70 14.25 2.84
CA ASN A 76 -26.82 13.09 3.11
C ASN A 76 -26.18 12.58 1.81
N ASN A 77 -25.47 13.48 1.12
CA ASN A 77 -24.64 13.10 -0.01
C ASN A 77 -23.32 12.49 0.48
N PHE A 78 -22.59 11.87 -0.44
CA PHE A 78 -21.31 11.21 -0.13
C PHE A 78 -20.28 12.19 0.43
N ARG A 79 -20.26 13.43 -0.03
CA ARG A 79 -19.34 14.47 0.48
C ARG A 79 -19.53 14.69 1.97
N ARG A 80 -20.78 14.87 2.42
CA ARG A 80 -21.11 15.03 3.86
C ARG A 80 -20.70 13.79 4.67
N ALA A 81 -20.95 12.59 4.11
CA ALA A 81 -20.56 11.34 4.77
C ALA A 81 -19.03 11.21 4.88
N ALA A 82 -18.31 11.64 3.86
CA ALA A 82 -16.84 11.66 3.86
C ALA A 82 -16.26 12.65 4.88
N ASP A 83 -16.84 13.85 4.97
CA ASP A 83 -16.44 14.86 5.97
C ASP A 83 -16.69 14.37 7.40
N GLN A 84 -17.83 13.73 7.64
CA GLN A 84 -18.15 13.14 8.94
C GLN A 84 -17.20 11.99 9.29
N PHE A 85 -16.93 11.09 8.33
CA PHE A 85 -15.96 10.02 8.49
C PHE A 85 -14.57 10.56 8.88
N LEU A 86 -14.07 11.59 8.20
CA LEU A 86 -12.74 12.14 8.51
C LEU A 86 -12.67 12.74 9.92
N LYS A 87 -13.73 13.44 10.35
CA LYS A 87 -13.82 13.98 11.71
C LYS A 87 -13.75 12.88 12.77
N GLU A 88 -14.57 11.84 12.62
CA GLU A 88 -14.65 10.75 13.60
C GLU A 88 -13.41 9.86 13.56
N TYR A 89 -12.96 9.48 12.35
CA TYR A 89 -11.86 8.53 12.19
C TYR A 89 -10.57 9.05 12.77
N GLY A 90 -10.27 10.35 12.60
CA GLY A 90 -9.07 10.98 13.16
C GLY A 90 -9.04 10.88 14.68
N VAL A 91 -10.16 11.19 15.34
CA VAL A 91 -10.26 11.17 16.82
C VAL A 91 -10.26 9.74 17.37
N ILE A 92 -11.10 8.85 16.81
CA ILE A 92 -11.28 7.49 17.35
C ILE A 92 -10.01 6.63 17.17
N THR A 93 -9.23 6.87 16.11
CA THR A 93 -8.04 6.07 15.82
C THR A 93 -6.73 6.72 16.27
N GLU A 94 -6.79 7.82 17.01
CA GLU A 94 -5.61 8.49 17.54
C GLU A 94 -4.77 7.53 18.39
N GLY A 95 -3.46 7.50 18.14
CA GLY A 95 -2.53 6.56 18.79
C GLY A 95 -2.62 5.09 18.34
N GLN A 96 -3.71 4.66 17.66
CA GLN A 96 -3.90 3.28 17.20
C GLN A 96 -3.50 3.06 15.74
N ARG A 97 -3.62 4.10 14.92
CA ARG A 97 -3.27 4.07 13.49
C ARG A 97 -2.15 5.04 13.18
N SER A 98 -1.29 4.67 12.23
CA SER A 98 -0.23 5.59 11.80
C SER A 98 -0.83 6.86 11.18
N PRO A 99 -0.29 8.05 11.46
CA PRO A 99 -0.78 9.31 10.88
C PRO A 99 -0.85 9.25 9.33
N ARG A 100 0.13 8.62 8.70
CA ARG A 100 0.16 8.42 7.25
C ARG A 100 -1.01 7.60 6.71
N TRP A 101 -1.50 6.63 7.47
CA TRP A 101 -2.68 5.84 7.08
C TRP A 101 -3.94 6.69 7.11
N VAL A 102 -4.11 7.47 8.19
CA VAL A 102 -5.24 8.41 8.35
C VAL A 102 -5.24 9.45 7.23
N GLU A 103 -4.09 10.10 7.00
CA GLU A 103 -3.89 11.05 5.90
C GLU A 103 -4.21 10.42 4.53
N GLY A 104 -3.85 9.16 4.33
CA GLY A 104 -4.11 8.41 3.11
C GLY A 104 -5.60 8.33 2.76
N HIS A 105 -6.50 8.24 3.73
CA HIS A 105 -7.94 8.30 3.50
C HIS A 105 -8.35 9.68 2.98
N GLY A 106 -7.88 10.76 3.58
CA GLY A 106 -8.14 12.12 3.13
C GLY A 106 -7.67 12.38 1.68
N ILE A 107 -6.50 11.88 1.33
CA ILE A 107 -5.96 11.98 -0.05
C ILE A 107 -6.86 11.23 -1.04
N ARG A 108 -7.24 9.97 -0.75
CA ARG A 108 -8.12 9.16 -1.63
C ARG A 108 -9.49 9.79 -1.79
N LEU A 109 -10.06 10.31 -0.72
CA LEU A 109 -11.34 11.03 -0.75
C LEU A 109 -11.25 12.25 -1.65
N ARG A 110 -10.32 13.14 -1.39
CA ARG A 110 -10.17 14.40 -2.13
C ARG A 110 -9.89 14.20 -3.60
N LEU A 111 -8.96 13.27 -3.95
CA LEU A 111 -8.46 13.13 -5.32
C LEU A 111 -9.30 12.18 -6.18
N HIS A 112 -10.03 11.24 -5.58
CA HIS A 112 -10.65 10.16 -6.35
C HIS A 112 -12.13 9.94 -6.02
N LEU A 113 -12.48 9.79 -4.74
CA LEU A 113 -13.81 9.37 -4.34
C LEU A 113 -14.82 10.52 -4.38
N ILE A 114 -14.49 11.68 -3.84
CA ILE A 114 -15.39 12.85 -3.84
C ILE A 114 -15.64 13.38 -5.25
N PRO A 115 -14.64 13.47 -6.17
CA PRO A 115 -14.92 13.86 -7.54
C PRO A 115 -15.90 12.95 -8.27
N PHE A 116 -15.97 11.66 -7.93
CA PHE A 116 -16.87 10.70 -8.58
C PHE A 116 -18.21 10.52 -7.85
N PHE A 117 -18.20 10.42 -6.53
CA PHE A 117 -19.39 10.10 -5.73
C PHE A 117 -19.97 11.30 -4.98
N GLY A 118 -19.23 12.42 -4.86
CA GLY A 118 -19.49 13.48 -3.88
C GLY A 118 -20.90 14.03 -3.85
N ASP A 119 -21.49 14.22 -5.00
CA ASP A 119 -22.81 14.83 -5.14
C ASP A 119 -23.96 13.80 -5.12
N LEU A 120 -23.62 12.49 -5.15
CA LEU A 120 -24.60 11.42 -5.07
C LEU A 120 -25.09 11.28 -3.63
N HIS A 121 -26.40 11.03 -3.47
CA HIS A 121 -26.94 10.58 -2.20
C HIS A 121 -26.33 9.21 -1.84
N VAL A 122 -26.03 8.95 -0.56
CA VAL A 122 -25.34 7.71 -0.14
C VAL A 122 -26.07 6.44 -0.57
N SER A 123 -27.42 6.46 -0.63
CA SER A 123 -28.23 5.33 -1.10
C SER A 123 -28.14 5.07 -2.62
N GLN A 124 -27.63 6.02 -3.40
CA GLN A 124 -27.40 5.85 -4.84
C GLN A 124 -26.07 5.14 -5.15
N ILE A 125 -25.24 4.93 -4.14
CA ILE A 125 -23.97 4.22 -4.28
C ILE A 125 -24.24 2.71 -4.22
N THR A 126 -24.71 2.18 -5.32
CA THR A 126 -25.00 0.74 -5.50
C THR A 126 -23.74 -0.03 -5.90
N ALA A 127 -23.78 -1.37 -5.89
CA ALA A 127 -22.72 -2.22 -6.40
C ALA A 127 -22.36 -1.89 -7.86
N GLY A 128 -23.37 -1.61 -8.71
CA GLY A 128 -23.18 -1.16 -10.09
C GLY A 128 -22.42 0.17 -10.18
N LYS A 129 -22.76 1.14 -9.34
CA LYS A 129 -22.07 2.43 -9.29
C LYS A 129 -20.62 2.31 -8.84
N VAL A 130 -20.32 1.39 -7.94
CA VAL A 130 -18.93 1.08 -7.55
C VAL A 130 -18.15 0.41 -8.68
N GLN A 131 -18.82 -0.41 -9.50
CA GLN A 131 -18.19 -1.00 -10.68
C GLN A 131 -17.90 0.06 -11.75
N GLU A 132 -18.81 1.01 -12.01
CA GLU A 132 -18.54 2.17 -12.86
C GLU A 132 -17.33 2.96 -12.39
N TYR A 133 -17.19 3.16 -11.08
CA TYR A 133 -16.01 3.80 -10.50
C TYR A 133 -14.71 3.05 -10.83
N ARG A 134 -14.71 1.71 -10.69
CA ARG A 134 -13.53 0.90 -11.04
C ARG A 134 -13.17 1.06 -12.52
N VAL A 135 -14.16 0.99 -13.41
CA VAL A 135 -13.94 1.20 -14.84
C VAL A 135 -13.38 2.59 -15.11
N HIS A 136 -14.01 3.62 -14.54
CA HIS A 136 -13.54 5.00 -14.64
C HIS A 136 -12.07 5.15 -14.21
N ARG A 137 -11.69 4.55 -13.08
CA ARG A 137 -10.30 4.61 -12.58
C ARG A 137 -9.30 3.90 -13.51
N MET A 138 -9.73 2.86 -14.19
CA MET A 138 -8.88 2.10 -15.11
C MET A 138 -8.76 2.76 -16.49
N THR A 139 -9.75 3.56 -16.92
CA THR A 139 -9.79 4.19 -18.24
C THR A 139 -9.35 5.66 -18.25
N SER A 140 -9.55 6.39 -17.13
CA SER A 140 -9.28 7.82 -17.02
C SER A 140 -8.03 8.17 -16.19
N TYR A 141 -7.05 7.27 -16.11
CA TYR A 141 -5.84 7.44 -15.29
C TYR A 141 -4.84 8.45 -15.87
N ASN A 142 -4.86 8.67 -17.16
CA ASN A 142 -3.97 9.57 -17.91
C ASN A 142 -4.49 11.02 -17.99
N VAL A 143 -5.69 11.29 -17.49
CA VAL A 143 -6.26 12.64 -17.45
C VAL A 143 -5.68 13.38 -16.23
N PRO A 144 -5.17 14.62 -16.39
CA PRO A 144 -4.73 15.43 -15.26
C PRO A 144 -5.86 15.64 -14.25
N ASN A 145 -5.58 15.39 -12.98
CA ASN A 145 -6.54 15.69 -11.91
C ASN A 145 -6.38 17.16 -11.49
N PRO A 146 -7.38 18.03 -11.74
CA PRO A 146 -7.29 19.46 -11.41
C PRO A 146 -7.15 19.72 -9.91
N LEU A 147 -7.55 18.77 -9.06
CA LEU A 147 -7.43 18.87 -7.61
C LEU A 147 -6.05 18.42 -7.08
N SER A 148 -5.20 17.88 -7.94
CA SER A 148 -3.84 17.49 -7.59
C SER A 148 -2.91 18.69 -7.67
N LYS A 149 -2.24 19.02 -6.57
CA LYS A 149 -1.17 20.03 -6.53
C LYS A 149 0.16 19.53 -7.11
N SER A 150 0.19 18.33 -7.67
CA SER A 150 1.39 17.73 -8.23
C SER A 150 1.73 18.32 -9.58
N THR A 151 2.95 18.77 -9.75
CA THR A 151 3.54 19.19 -11.05
C THR A 151 3.99 18.00 -11.90
N ARG A 152 3.83 16.77 -11.40
CA ARG A 152 4.20 15.56 -12.14
C ARG A 152 3.22 15.33 -13.30
N PRO A 153 3.73 14.83 -14.44
CA PRO A 153 2.86 14.47 -15.57
C PRO A 153 1.82 13.40 -15.13
N PRO A 154 0.71 13.30 -15.85
CA PRO A 154 -0.27 12.24 -15.63
C PRO A 154 0.40 10.86 -15.64
N ARG A 155 -0.20 9.89 -14.95
CA ARG A 155 0.34 8.54 -14.92
C ARG A 155 0.26 7.89 -16.30
N SER A 156 1.33 7.23 -16.71
CA SER A 156 1.36 6.46 -17.97
C SER A 156 0.66 5.09 -17.86
N GLN A 157 0.31 4.66 -16.66
CA GLN A 157 -0.29 3.35 -16.40
C GLN A 157 -1.50 3.47 -15.47
N PRO A 158 -2.49 2.57 -15.59
CA PRO A 158 -3.64 2.53 -14.69
C PRO A 158 -3.20 2.23 -13.25
N PRO A 159 -4.05 2.58 -12.25
CA PRO A 159 -3.76 2.27 -10.86
C PRO A 159 -3.64 0.77 -10.64
N SER A 160 -2.70 0.36 -9.78
CA SER A 160 -2.56 -1.03 -9.39
C SER A 160 -3.81 -1.54 -8.67
N ARG A 161 -4.01 -2.86 -8.65
CA ARG A 161 -5.12 -3.50 -7.91
C ARG A 161 -5.11 -3.14 -6.43
N SER A 162 -3.93 -3.05 -5.81
CA SER A 162 -3.83 -2.64 -4.40
C SER A 162 -4.25 -1.19 -4.19
N THR A 163 -3.95 -0.30 -5.13
CA THR A 163 -4.41 1.10 -5.07
C THR A 163 -5.94 1.18 -5.14
N LEU A 164 -6.56 0.47 -6.10
CA LEU A 164 -8.02 0.41 -6.18
C LEU A 164 -8.64 -0.24 -4.94
N HIS A 165 -8.02 -1.30 -4.40
CA HIS A 165 -8.47 -1.92 -3.16
C HIS A 165 -8.48 -0.92 -2.00
N ASP A 166 -7.41 -0.14 -1.83
CA ASP A 166 -7.33 0.87 -0.78
C ASP A 166 -8.35 2.00 -0.95
N GLU A 167 -8.68 2.38 -2.20
CA GLU A 167 -9.76 3.32 -2.50
C GLU A 167 -11.12 2.75 -2.08
N ILE A 168 -11.40 1.48 -2.40
CA ILE A 168 -12.65 0.79 -2.00
C ILE A 168 -12.72 0.58 -0.48
N VAL A 169 -11.59 0.31 0.18
CA VAL A 169 -11.54 0.26 1.66
C VAL A 169 -11.95 1.61 2.26
N THR A 170 -11.47 2.72 1.68
CA THR A 170 -11.86 4.07 2.13
C THR A 170 -13.36 4.33 1.88
N LEU A 171 -13.88 3.98 0.71
CA LEU A 171 -15.31 4.07 0.38
C LEU A 171 -16.15 3.27 1.39
N ARG A 172 -15.75 2.04 1.69
CA ARG A 172 -16.44 1.18 2.69
C ARG A 172 -16.51 1.82 4.07
N LEU A 173 -15.44 2.46 4.52
CA LEU A 173 -15.40 3.12 5.82
C LEU A 173 -16.36 4.31 5.86
N VAL A 174 -16.42 5.11 4.80
CA VAL A 174 -17.38 6.23 4.69
C VAL A 174 -18.82 5.73 4.70
N LEU A 175 -19.13 4.69 3.93
CA LEU A 175 -20.49 4.13 3.92
C LEU A 175 -20.87 3.49 5.26
N LYS A 176 -19.93 2.87 5.97
CA LYS A 176 -20.14 2.38 7.34
C LYS A 176 -20.40 3.52 8.33
N THR A 177 -19.76 4.68 8.15
CA THR A 177 -20.11 5.89 8.94
C THR A 177 -21.50 6.35 8.61
N ALA A 178 -21.90 6.38 7.34
CA ALA A 178 -23.27 6.72 6.94
C ALA A 178 -24.32 5.77 7.56
N ILE A 179 -24.03 4.47 7.66
CA ILE A 179 -24.90 3.50 8.34
C ILE A 179 -25.03 3.82 9.84
N ARG A 180 -23.93 4.12 10.53
CA ARG A 180 -23.96 4.48 11.96
C ARG A 180 -24.79 5.73 12.25
N HIS A 181 -24.86 6.63 11.29
CA HIS A 181 -25.68 7.85 11.36
C HIS A 181 -27.08 7.69 10.74
N GLU A 182 -27.49 6.46 10.44
CA GLU A 182 -28.81 6.16 9.85
C GLU A 182 -29.08 6.89 8.51
N TRP A 183 -28.01 7.20 7.76
CA TRP A 183 -28.11 7.81 6.43
C TRP A 183 -28.13 6.77 5.31
N LEU A 184 -27.82 5.52 5.64
CA LEU A 184 -27.81 4.36 4.75
C LEU A 184 -28.20 3.11 5.57
N ASP A 185 -29.14 2.31 5.07
CA ASP A 185 -29.64 1.13 5.77
C ASP A 185 -28.67 -0.04 5.76
N HIS A 186 -28.03 -0.28 4.63
CA HIS A 186 -27.11 -1.42 4.45
C HIS A 186 -25.97 -1.10 3.51
N LEU A 187 -24.85 -1.82 3.69
CA LEU A 187 -23.67 -1.68 2.84
C LEU A 187 -23.91 -2.39 1.50
N PRO A 188 -23.72 -1.71 0.36
CA PRO A 188 -23.77 -2.37 -0.94
C PRO A 188 -22.61 -3.36 -1.09
N ASP A 189 -22.73 -4.33 -2.00
CA ASP A 189 -21.61 -5.22 -2.32
C ASP A 189 -20.47 -4.45 -2.98
N LEU A 190 -19.35 -4.39 -2.26
CA LEU A 190 -18.11 -3.73 -2.71
C LEU A 190 -17.07 -4.74 -3.17
N SER A 191 -17.42 -6.01 -3.30
CA SER A 191 -16.50 -7.05 -3.76
C SER A 191 -16.13 -6.84 -5.24
N PRO A 192 -14.92 -7.23 -5.66
CA PRO A 192 -14.63 -7.25 -7.09
C PRO A 192 -15.48 -8.33 -7.77
N PRO A 193 -16.17 -8.01 -8.89
CA PRO A 193 -17.13 -8.93 -9.53
C PRO A 193 -16.44 -10.17 -10.11
N TYR A 194 -15.15 -10.06 -10.43
CA TYR A 194 -14.37 -11.14 -11.03
C TYR A 194 -13.18 -11.49 -10.14
N LYS A 195 -13.09 -12.77 -9.75
CA LYS A 195 -11.89 -13.29 -9.10
C LYS A 195 -10.80 -13.45 -10.15
N THR A 196 -9.81 -12.61 -10.12
CA THR A 196 -8.62 -12.77 -10.94
C THR A 196 -7.53 -13.40 -10.09
N GLN A 197 -7.13 -14.60 -10.40
CA GLN A 197 -5.94 -15.21 -9.82
C GLN A 197 -4.72 -14.41 -10.32
N GLY A 198 -4.11 -13.66 -9.43
CA GLY A 198 -2.87 -12.95 -9.73
C GLY A 198 -1.74 -13.96 -9.89
N LYS A 199 -0.98 -13.87 -10.98
CA LYS A 199 0.28 -14.60 -11.10
C LYS A 199 1.16 -14.22 -9.90
N ILE A 200 1.67 -15.23 -9.17
CA ILE A 200 2.63 -14.98 -8.09
C ILE A 200 3.91 -14.49 -8.75
N VAL A 201 4.23 -13.23 -8.54
CA VAL A 201 5.49 -12.64 -9.01
C VAL A 201 6.46 -12.69 -7.85
N HIS A 202 7.65 -13.26 -8.09
CA HIS A 202 8.73 -13.24 -7.11
C HIS A 202 9.16 -11.81 -6.78
N ARG A 203 9.70 -11.61 -5.60
CA ARG A 203 10.20 -10.30 -5.20
C ARG A 203 11.57 -10.05 -5.83
N PRO A 204 11.82 -8.88 -6.43
CA PRO A 204 13.12 -8.58 -7.02
C PRO A 204 14.20 -8.56 -5.93
N TRP A 205 15.23 -9.40 -6.10
CA TRP A 205 16.38 -9.56 -5.21
C TRP A 205 17.67 -9.54 -5.99
N PHE A 206 18.81 -9.53 -5.34
CA PHE A 206 20.11 -9.61 -5.97
C PHE A 206 20.66 -11.04 -5.79
N SER A 207 20.97 -11.74 -6.89
CA SER A 207 21.73 -12.98 -6.86
C SER A 207 23.09 -12.78 -6.19
N PRO A 208 23.81 -13.82 -5.75
CA PRO A 208 25.14 -13.67 -5.14
C PRO A 208 26.11 -12.87 -6.01
N ALA A 209 26.11 -13.09 -7.32
CA ALA A 209 26.96 -12.35 -8.27
C ALA A 209 26.55 -10.88 -8.38
N GLU A 210 25.24 -10.59 -8.51
CA GLU A 210 24.73 -9.22 -8.57
C GLU A 210 24.91 -8.48 -7.23
N TYR A 211 24.79 -9.17 -6.10
CA TYR A 211 25.09 -8.58 -4.79
C TYR A 211 26.58 -8.22 -4.66
N LYS A 212 27.48 -9.08 -5.15
CA LYS A 212 28.91 -8.78 -5.24
C LYS A 212 29.14 -7.52 -6.08
N GLN A 213 28.57 -7.46 -7.27
CA GLN A 213 28.66 -6.28 -8.14
C GLN A 213 28.12 -5.01 -7.44
N LEU A 214 26.99 -5.11 -6.71
CA LEU A 214 26.40 -3.99 -5.99
C LEU A 214 27.31 -3.45 -4.89
N TYR A 215 27.85 -4.31 -4.01
CA TYR A 215 28.71 -3.81 -2.94
C TYR A 215 30.05 -3.30 -3.46
N GLU A 216 30.58 -3.83 -4.55
CA GLU A 216 31.78 -3.30 -5.24
C GLU A 216 31.48 -1.92 -5.85
N ALA A 217 30.34 -1.74 -6.50
CA ALA A 217 29.92 -0.46 -7.06
C ALA A 217 29.71 0.61 -5.96
N THR A 218 29.07 0.26 -4.85
CA THR A 218 28.90 1.18 -3.72
C THR A 218 30.22 1.52 -3.05
N ARG A 219 31.14 0.55 -2.93
CA ARG A 219 32.51 0.76 -2.43
C ARG A 219 33.30 1.71 -3.33
N ALA A 220 33.24 1.51 -4.64
CA ALA A 220 33.89 2.39 -5.61
C ALA A 220 33.33 3.82 -5.54
N ASN A 221 31.99 3.96 -5.42
CA ASN A 221 31.35 5.26 -5.25
C ASN A 221 31.74 5.95 -3.93
N ALA A 222 31.94 5.20 -2.85
CA ALA A 222 32.42 5.73 -1.56
C ALA A 222 33.86 6.23 -1.65
N ARG A 223 34.74 5.50 -2.37
CA ARG A 223 36.14 5.89 -2.57
C ARG A 223 36.30 7.10 -3.50
N LYS A 224 35.54 7.15 -4.59
CA LYS A 224 35.57 8.23 -5.60
C LYS A 224 34.14 8.76 -5.87
N PRO A 225 33.59 9.55 -4.95
CA PRO A 225 32.28 10.15 -5.17
C PRO A 225 32.34 11.18 -6.29
N SER A 226 31.23 11.41 -6.98
CA SER A 226 31.13 12.39 -8.06
C SER A 226 31.50 13.82 -7.62
N ARG A 227 31.30 14.13 -6.34
CA ARG A 227 31.73 15.38 -5.67
C ARG A 227 32.15 15.05 -4.24
N ILE A 228 33.18 15.71 -3.74
CA ILE A 228 33.75 15.44 -2.42
C ILE A 228 32.75 15.56 -1.28
N HIS A 229 31.80 16.49 -1.35
CA HIS A 229 30.78 16.67 -0.31
C HIS A 229 29.77 15.53 -0.25
N TYR A 230 29.70 14.64 -1.27
CA TYR A 230 28.88 13.43 -1.24
C TYR A 230 29.62 12.23 -0.63
N ARG A 231 30.89 12.37 -0.25
CA ARG A 231 31.71 11.26 0.26
C ARG A 231 31.06 10.61 1.47
N TRP A 232 30.69 11.39 2.44
CA TRP A 232 30.01 10.90 3.65
C TRP A 232 28.74 10.13 3.31
N ASN A 233 27.87 10.68 2.46
CA ASN A 233 26.64 9.99 2.03
C ASN A 233 26.92 8.71 1.24
N ALA A 234 27.99 8.67 0.43
CA ALA A 234 28.37 7.51 -0.35
C ALA A 234 28.90 6.38 0.56
N GLU A 235 29.66 6.71 1.59
CA GLU A 235 30.10 5.79 2.63
C GLU A 235 28.90 5.26 3.44
N GLN A 236 27.94 6.12 3.79
CA GLN A 236 26.67 5.71 4.45
C GLN A 236 25.88 4.72 3.59
N VAL A 237 25.75 4.99 2.28
CA VAL A 237 25.03 4.08 1.36
C VAL A 237 25.75 2.74 1.23
N HIS A 238 27.08 2.73 1.20
CA HIS A 238 27.86 1.47 1.16
C HIS A 238 27.59 0.63 2.42
N ASP A 239 27.68 1.23 3.60
CA ASP A 239 27.42 0.52 4.86
C ASP A 239 25.95 0.14 5.02
N PHE A 240 25.02 0.97 4.55
CA PHE A 240 23.60 0.65 4.48
C PHE A 240 23.33 -0.62 3.66
N VAL A 241 23.93 -0.74 2.47
CA VAL A 241 23.77 -1.93 1.61
C VAL A 241 24.26 -3.19 2.31
N LEU A 242 25.45 -3.13 2.91
CA LEU A 242 26.02 -4.26 3.65
C LEU A 242 25.20 -4.62 4.89
N PHE A 243 24.80 -3.62 5.66
CA PHE A 243 24.00 -3.81 6.88
C PHE A 243 22.64 -4.44 6.56
N MET A 244 21.90 -3.89 5.60
CA MET A 244 20.58 -4.37 5.22
C MET A 244 20.59 -5.79 4.65
N ALA A 245 21.58 -6.13 3.83
CA ALA A 245 21.74 -7.47 3.25
C ALA A 245 22.17 -8.53 4.28
N ASN A 246 22.61 -8.12 5.46
CA ASN A 246 23.08 -9.00 6.54
C ASN A 246 22.20 -8.98 7.80
N THR A 247 21.14 -8.16 7.84
CA THR A 247 20.16 -8.10 8.95
C THR A 247 18.75 -8.48 8.51
N GLY A 248 18.43 -8.30 7.22
CA GLY A 248 17.09 -8.55 6.70
C GLY A 248 16.03 -7.57 7.21
N LEU A 249 16.40 -6.43 7.81
CA LEU A 249 15.47 -5.40 8.26
C LEU A 249 14.62 -4.83 7.11
N ARG A 250 13.43 -4.30 7.43
CA ARG A 250 12.69 -3.48 6.49
C ARG A 250 13.34 -2.10 6.37
N PRO A 251 13.32 -1.46 5.18
CA PRO A 251 13.87 -0.11 5.04
C PRO A 251 13.28 0.93 6.02
N ASP A 252 11.99 0.82 6.33
CA ASP A 252 11.35 1.70 7.32
C ASP A 252 11.83 1.43 8.75
N GLU A 253 12.16 0.18 9.09
CA GLU A 253 12.75 -0.19 10.38
C GLU A 253 14.17 0.36 10.51
N ALA A 254 14.99 0.22 9.46
CA ALA A 254 16.34 0.77 9.43
C ALA A 254 16.35 2.32 9.50
N LYS A 255 15.36 2.97 8.89
CA LYS A 255 15.23 4.44 8.95
C LYS A 255 15.00 4.95 10.39
N ASN A 256 14.28 4.18 11.20
CA ASN A 256 13.94 4.56 12.58
C ASN A 256 14.93 4.01 13.60
N LEU A 257 15.93 3.23 13.17
CA LEU A 257 16.91 2.57 14.04
C LEU A 257 17.88 3.62 14.62
N GLN A 258 18.07 3.58 15.93
CA GLN A 258 19.03 4.42 16.67
C GLN A 258 20.24 3.57 17.08
N HIS A 259 21.37 4.21 17.34
CA HIS A 259 22.57 3.50 17.79
C HIS A 259 22.37 2.74 19.11
N ARG A 260 21.53 3.25 20.02
CA ARG A 260 21.17 2.57 21.28
C ARG A 260 20.37 1.28 21.09
N ASP A 261 19.78 1.08 19.91
CA ASP A 261 18.97 -0.10 19.59
C ASP A 261 19.84 -1.25 19.05
N VAL A 262 21.15 -1.05 18.89
CA VAL A 262 22.07 -2.02 18.25
C VAL A 262 23.22 -2.33 19.20
N MET A 263 23.38 -3.61 19.57
CA MET A 263 24.47 -4.10 20.37
C MET A 263 25.33 -5.08 19.58
N ILE A 264 26.65 -5.00 19.74
CA ILE A 264 27.59 -6.02 19.25
C ILE A 264 27.72 -7.06 20.35
N VAL A 265 27.33 -8.30 20.07
CA VAL A 265 27.37 -9.41 21.00
C VAL A 265 28.13 -10.58 20.40
N GLU A 266 28.69 -11.45 21.23
CA GLU A 266 29.21 -12.75 20.82
C GLU A 266 28.08 -13.77 20.90
N ASP A 267 27.81 -14.48 19.83
CA ASP A 267 26.76 -15.49 19.77
C ASP A 267 27.19 -16.74 20.54
N GLU A 268 26.41 -17.15 21.52
CA GLU A 268 26.74 -18.26 22.41
C GLU A 268 26.94 -19.62 21.69
N GLN A 269 26.30 -19.80 20.54
CA GLN A 269 26.35 -21.06 19.78
C GLN A 269 27.50 -21.11 18.78
N SER A 270 27.77 -20.02 18.07
CA SER A 270 28.80 -19.98 17.02
C SER A 270 30.13 -19.37 17.49
N GLY A 271 30.15 -18.60 18.60
CA GLY A 271 31.28 -17.78 19.01
C GLY A 271 31.55 -16.57 18.12
N ASP A 272 30.72 -16.34 17.09
CA ASP A 272 30.89 -15.22 16.20
C ASP A 272 30.35 -13.91 16.79
N LYS A 273 31.00 -12.80 16.47
CA LYS A 273 30.43 -11.47 16.74
C LYS A 273 29.27 -11.18 15.78
N ILE A 274 28.13 -10.84 16.33
CA ILE A 274 26.92 -10.48 15.61
C ILE A 274 26.32 -9.19 16.17
N LEU A 275 25.33 -8.64 15.46
CA LEU A 275 24.50 -7.54 15.97
C LEU A 275 23.19 -8.11 16.54
N GLU A 276 22.88 -7.74 17.77
CA GLU A 276 21.54 -7.86 18.34
C GLU A 276 20.86 -6.51 18.24
N ILE A 277 19.67 -6.48 17.60
CA ILE A 277 19.02 -5.25 17.19
C ILE A 277 17.59 -5.24 17.74
N GLU A 278 17.26 -4.23 18.55
CA GLU A 278 15.89 -3.95 18.95
C GLU A 278 15.19 -3.20 17.80
N VAL A 279 14.16 -3.78 17.24
CA VAL A 279 13.48 -3.24 16.04
C VAL A 279 12.11 -2.72 16.42
N ARG A 280 11.86 -1.44 16.14
CA ARG A 280 10.57 -0.79 16.32
C ARG A 280 9.92 -0.55 14.96
N GLY A 281 8.74 -1.10 14.73
CA GLY A 281 8.08 -0.98 13.45
C GLY A 281 6.59 -1.29 13.48
N LYS A 282 5.99 -1.51 12.30
CA LYS A 282 4.56 -1.75 12.11
C LYS A 282 3.97 -2.87 13.01
N ARG A 283 4.79 -3.82 13.45
CA ARG A 283 4.39 -4.95 14.31
C ARG A 283 4.81 -4.77 15.77
N GLY A 284 5.05 -3.54 16.22
CA GLY A 284 5.55 -3.26 17.56
C GLY A 284 7.06 -3.45 17.71
N ILE A 285 7.52 -3.70 18.94
CA ILE A 285 8.90 -3.96 19.30
C ILE A 285 9.23 -5.43 19.08
N GLY A 286 10.44 -5.73 18.64
CA GLY A 286 10.96 -7.08 18.49
C GLY A 286 12.46 -7.06 18.24
N PHE A 287 13.09 -8.22 18.20
CA PHE A 287 14.53 -8.36 18.04
C PHE A 287 14.87 -9.00 16.70
N CYS A 288 16.06 -8.67 16.20
CA CYS A 288 16.67 -9.25 15.01
C CYS A 288 18.14 -9.50 15.31
N LYS A 289 18.65 -10.67 14.93
CA LYS A 289 20.08 -11.00 14.94
C LYS A 289 20.66 -10.90 13.54
N SER A 290 21.84 -10.35 13.40
CA SER A 290 22.53 -10.24 12.11
C SER A 290 23.38 -11.46 11.80
N THR A 291 23.89 -11.54 10.56
CA THR A 291 25.07 -12.34 10.27
C THR A 291 26.33 -11.62 10.75
N PRO A 292 27.47 -12.32 10.95
CA PRO A 292 28.75 -11.68 11.35
C PRO A 292 29.19 -10.56 10.40
N SER A 293 28.83 -10.65 9.13
CA SER A 293 29.18 -9.67 8.11
C SER A 293 28.58 -8.28 8.29
N ALA A 294 27.60 -8.11 9.19
CA ALA A 294 27.01 -6.81 9.52
C ALA A 294 27.83 -6.02 10.54
N VAL A 295 28.71 -6.66 11.31
CA VAL A 295 29.44 -6.03 12.42
C VAL A 295 30.37 -4.92 11.93
N ARG A 296 31.26 -5.22 10.96
CA ARG A 296 32.20 -4.23 10.42
C ARG A 296 31.51 -3.00 9.79
N PRO A 297 30.46 -3.13 8.97
CA PRO A 297 29.67 -1.97 8.54
C PRO A 297 29.15 -1.12 9.71
N TYR A 298 28.65 -1.76 10.77
CA TYR A 298 28.14 -1.05 11.92
C TYR A 298 29.24 -0.36 12.73
N GLU A 299 30.40 -0.99 12.93
CA GLU A 299 31.56 -0.35 13.57
C GLU A 299 32.01 0.90 12.79
N ARG A 300 32.01 0.85 11.46
CA ARG A 300 32.31 2.05 10.64
C ARG A 300 31.27 3.15 10.81
N LEU A 301 29.97 2.79 10.98
CA LEU A 301 28.90 3.76 11.22
C LEU A 301 29.05 4.43 12.58
N LEU A 302 29.44 3.68 13.63
CA LEU A 302 29.73 4.21 14.99
C LEU A 302 30.93 5.15 14.99
N ALA A 303 31.99 4.81 14.23
CA ALA A 303 33.22 5.58 14.19
C ALA A 303 33.15 6.76 13.20
N ARG A 304 32.11 6.89 12.43
CA ARG A 304 31.97 7.93 11.39
C ARG A 304 31.43 9.23 11.98
N PRO A 305 32.23 10.29 12.04
CA PRO A 305 31.75 11.57 12.51
C PRO A 305 30.64 12.13 11.64
N LYS A 306 29.74 12.92 12.24
CA LYS A 306 28.71 13.66 11.51
C LYS A 306 29.37 14.57 10.48
N PRO A 307 28.77 14.74 9.28
CA PRO A 307 29.33 15.63 8.28
C PRO A 307 29.34 17.06 8.82
N ALA A 308 30.43 17.77 8.59
CA ALA A 308 30.49 19.20 8.83
C ALA A 308 29.41 19.93 7.98
N PRO A 309 28.78 20.97 8.49
CA PRO A 309 27.83 21.75 7.72
C PRO A 309 28.46 22.20 6.39
N TYR A 310 27.86 21.81 5.28
CA TYR A 310 28.33 22.20 3.96
C TYR A 310 27.89 23.63 3.66
N GLU A 311 28.87 24.53 3.56
CA GLU A 311 28.62 25.89 3.11
C GLU A 311 28.59 25.95 1.58
N THR A 312 27.47 26.33 1.00
CA THR A 312 27.39 26.56 -0.45
C THR A 312 28.27 27.72 -0.87
N ARG A 313 28.78 27.73 -2.11
CA ARG A 313 29.58 28.83 -2.66
C ARG A 313 28.91 30.19 -2.49
N ARG A 314 27.58 30.25 -2.63
CA ARG A 314 26.77 31.47 -2.43
C ARG A 314 26.76 31.93 -0.97
N GLN A 315 26.60 30.98 -0.03
CA GLN A 315 26.65 31.27 1.41
C GLN A 315 28.02 31.76 1.82
N GLY A 316 29.10 31.14 1.34
CA GLY A 316 30.47 31.60 1.60
C GLY A 316 30.77 32.99 1.02
N GLN A 317 30.25 33.32 -0.16
CA GLN A 317 30.36 34.64 -0.75
C GLN A 317 29.56 35.67 0.06
N LEU A 318 28.33 35.36 0.50
CA LEU A 318 27.52 36.23 1.33
C LEU A 318 28.15 36.48 2.69
N ARG A 319 28.73 35.46 3.31
CA ARG A 319 29.46 35.59 4.58
C ARG A 319 30.66 36.51 4.46
N ARG A 320 31.51 36.26 3.44
CA ARG A 320 32.67 37.16 3.15
C ARG A 320 32.27 38.59 2.90
N LYS A 321 31.18 38.84 2.15
CA LYS A 321 30.63 40.17 1.92
C LYS A 321 30.17 40.86 3.21
N LYS A 322 29.75 40.07 4.22
CA LYS A 322 29.33 40.57 5.54
C LYS A 322 30.47 40.64 6.56
N GLY A 323 31.74 40.48 6.12
CA GLY A 323 32.90 40.53 7.02
C GLY A 323 33.05 39.36 7.96
N GLY A 324 32.31 38.23 7.72
CA GLY A 324 32.38 37.06 8.55
C GLY A 324 33.62 36.21 8.27
N GLU A 325 34.29 35.78 9.32
CA GLU A 325 35.43 34.85 9.24
C GLU A 325 35.05 33.46 8.74
N ALA A 326 36.02 32.71 8.22
CA ALA A 326 35.81 31.31 7.86
C ALA A 326 35.41 30.50 9.12
N PRO A 327 34.41 29.58 9.03
CA PRO A 327 34.09 28.78 10.21
C PRO A 327 35.33 27.98 10.60
N THR A 328 35.67 28.04 11.87
CA THR A 328 36.72 27.22 12.47
C THR A 328 36.34 25.74 12.21
N PRO A 329 37.29 24.87 11.80
CA PRO A 329 37.01 23.45 11.67
C PRO A 329 36.42 22.93 12.98
N ALA A 330 35.15 22.59 12.98
CA ALA A 330 34.49 21.98 14.14
C ALA A 330 35.14 20.62 14.43
N GLN A 331 35.36 20.30 15.71
CA GLN A 331 35.80 18.96 16.09
C GLN A 331 34.83 17.89 15.55
N PRO A 332 35.35 16.74 15.13
CA PRO A 332 34.51 15.65 14.63
C PRO A 332 33.52 15.19 15.70
N ILE A 333 32.22 15.33 15.45
CA ILE A 333 31.16 14.91 16.37
C ILE A 333 30.80 13.47 16.02
N LEU A 334 31.11 12.53 16.91
CA LEU A 334 30.70 11.12 16.76
C LEU A 334 29.19 10.96 17.03
N PRO A 335 28.57 9.90 16.45
CA PRO A 335 27.17 9.61 16.69
C PRO A 335 26.88 9.37 18.18
N GLN A 336 25.77 9.90 18.65
CA GLN A 336 25.26 9.68 20.01
C GLN A 336 24.31 8.47 20.02
N PRO A 337 24.06 7.82 21.17
CA PRO A 337 23.15 6.68 21.29
C PRO A 337 21.74 6.92 20.71
N THR A 338 21.24 8.15 20.81
CA THR A 338 19.91 8.55 20.31
C THR A 338 19.90 8.98 18.83
N ASP A 339 21.08 9.09 18.21
CA ASP A 339 21.16 9.43 16.79
C ASP A 339 20.69 8.25 15.92
N PRO A 340 20.05 8.51 14.77
CA PRO A 340 19.70 7.46 13.83
C PRO A 340 20.97 6.84 13.22
N VAL A 341 20.97 5.51 13.09
CA VAL A 341 22.07 4.76 12.44
C VAL A 341 22.26 5.20 11.00
N PHE A 342 21.16 5.49 10.30
CA PHE A 342 21.14 5.93 8.91
C PHE A 342 20.45 7.30 8.78
N PRO A 343 21.14 8.40 9.17
CA PRO A 343 20.57 9.73 9.05
C PRO A 343 20.49 10.16 7.57
N GLY A 344 19.38 10.76 7.18
CA GLY A 344 19.16 11.29 5.84
C GLY A 344 18.46 10.33 4.87
N ASN A 345 18.41 10.73 3.59
CA ASN A 345 17.75 9.97 2.54
C ASN A 345 18.77 9.28 1.63
N HIS A 346 19.00 8.00 1.88
CA HIS A 346 19.94 7.20 1.09
C HIS A 346 19.34 6.64 -0.21
N ILE A 347 18.01 6.75 -0.40
CA ILE A 347 17.26 6.11 -1.50
C ILE A 347 17.69 6.64 -2.86
N GLU A 348 17.90 7.95 -2.99
CA GLU A 348 18.26 8.56 -4.26
C GLU A 348 19.66 8.12 -4.71
N MET A 349 20.65 8.22 -3.83
CA MET A 349 22.00 7.79 -4.13
C MET A 349 22.09 6.28 -4.40
N PHE A 350 21.36 5.47 -3.63
CA PHE A 350 21.26 4.03 -3.87
C PHE A 350 20.67 3.72 -5.26
N ASN A 351 19.56 4.39 -5.64
CA ASN A 351 18.97 4.23 -6.97
C ASN A 351 19.93 4.66 -8.09
N ASN A 352 20.69 5.74 -7.90
CA ASN A 352 21.68 6.20 -8.86
C ASN A 352 22.80 5.15 -9.06
N VAL A 353 23.28 4.53 -7.97
CA VAL A 353 24.25 3.44 -8.06
C VAL A 353 23.65 2.25 -8.82
N LEU A 354 22.43 1.82 -8.48
CA LEU A 354 21.74 0.73 -9.18
C LEU A 354 21.65 0.99 -10.70
N SER A 355 21.25 2.20 -11.08
CA SER A 355 21.10 2.58 -12.50
C SER A 355 22.43 2.58 -13.24
N ARG A 356 23.49 3.12 -12.63
CA ARG A 356 24.83 3.16 -13.23
C ARG A 356 25.48 1.79 -13.37
N SER A 357 25.10 0.84 -12.50
CA SER A 357 25.64 -0.52 -12.49
C SER A 357 24.75 -1.53 -13.23
N ASN A 358 23.71 -1.07 -13.94
CA ASN A 358 22.73 -1.91 -14.63
C ASN A 358 22.02 -2.92 -13.70
N LEU A 359 21.92 -2.58 -12.40
CA LEU A 359 21.27 -3.40 -11.38
C LEU A 359 19.87 -2.92 -11.00
N LYS A 360 19.36 -1.88 -11.68
CA LYS A 360 18.07 -1.27 -11.33
C LYS A 360 16.87 -2.17 -11.61
N LEU A 361 16.94 -2.98 -12.64
CA LEU A 361 15.93 -3.97 -13.00
C LEU A 361 16.47 -5.38 -12.78
N ASP A 362 15.60 -6.31 -12.39
CA ASP A 362 15.92 -7.74 -12.42
C ASP A 362 15.78 -8.30 -13.85
N ARG A 363 16.03 -9.60 -14.02
CA ARG A 363 15.91 -10.30 -15.31
C ARG A 363 14.50 -10.28 -15.91
N ASP A 364 13.47 -10.07 -15.06
CA ASP A 364 12.07 -10.03 -15.48
C ASP A 364 11.53 -8.59 -15.61
N GLY A 365 12.41 -7.58 -15.52
CA GLY A 365 12.08 -6.16 -15.66
C GLY A 365 11.50 -5.53 -14.40
N ASN A 366 11.50 -6.21 -13.25
CA ASN A 366 10.98 -5.64 -12.00
C ASN A 366 12.03 -4.71 -11.36
N ALA A 367 11.58 -3.55 -10.90
CA ALA A 367 12.45 -2.55 -10.31
C ALA A 367 12.94 -2.95 -8.91
N ARG A 368 14.26 -2.96 -8.73
CA ARG A 368 14.90 -3.13 -7.42
C ARG A 368 14.91 -1.84 -6.63
N THR A 369 14.72 -1.97 -5.33
CA THR A 369 14.66 -0.88 -4.35
C THR A 369 15.47 -1.27 -3.10
N ALA A 370 15.54 -0.40 -2.10
CA ALA A 370 16.14 -0.75 -0.80
C ALA A 370 15.47 -1.99 -0.17
N TYR A 371 14.19 -2.24 -0.47
CA TYR A 371 13.51 -3.45 -0.02
C TYR A 371 14.10 -4.73 -0.62
N SER A 372 14.71 -4.65 -1.80
CA SER A 372 15.37 -5.79 -2.45
C SER A 372 16.58 -6.32 -1.65
N LEU A 373 17.20 -5.50 -0.81
CA LEU A 373 18.26 -5.95 0.10
C LEU A 373 17.74 -6.96 1.14
N ARG A 374 16.54 -6.71 1.69
CA ARG A 374 15.88 -7.67 2.57
C ARG A 374 15.49 -8.94 1.81
N HIS A 375 15.03 -8.82 0.57
CA HIS A 375 14.73 -9.99 -0.26
C HIS A 375 15.99 -10.80 -0.51
N THR A 376 17.11 -10.14 -0.75
CA THR A 376 18.44 -10.78 -0.91
C THR A 376 18.85 -11.52 0.37
N TYR A 377 18.71 -10.91 1.55
CA TYR A 377 18.99 -11.60 2.81
C TYR A 377 18.20 -12.90 2.95
N ILE A 378 16.87 -12.85 2.75
CA ILE A 378 16.00 -14.03 2.87
C ILE A 378 16.39 -15.11 1.87
N CYS A 379 16.59 -14.75 0.60
CA CYS A 379 16.98 -15.69 -0.44
C CYS A 379 18.34 -16.33 -0.15
N MET A 380 19.34 -15.56 0.28
CA MET A 380 20.66 -16.09 0.62
C MET A 380 20.60 -17.04 1.81
N ARG A 381 19.85 -16.71 2.87
CA ARG A 381 19.68 -17.60 4.04
C ARG A 381 19.00 -18.91 3.64
N LEU A 382 17.98 -18.87 2.79
CA LEU A 382 17.32 -20.08 2.26
C LEU A 382 18.30 -20.93 1.41
N MET A 383 19.10 -20.29 0.56
CA MET A 383 20.09 -20.98 -0.27
C MET A 383 21.20 -21.64 0.55
N GLU A 384 21.53 -21.11 1.72
CA GLU A 384 22.52 -21.62 2.65
C GLU A 384 21.93 -22.67 3.62
N GLY A 385 20.65 -23.03 3.45
CA GLY A 385 19.98 -24.08 4.24
C GLY A 385 19.49 -23.63 5.62
N ALA A 386 19.41 -22.32 5.87
CA ALA A 386 18.88 -21.85 7.15
C ALA A 386 17.38 -22.19 7.31
N ASP A 387 16.99 -22.50 8.54
CA ASP A 387 15.62 -22.87 8.89
C ASP A 387 14.63 -21.72 8.59
N ILE A 388 13.57 -22.04 7.87
CA ILE A 388 12.58 -21.07 7.38
C ILE A 388 11.83 -20.38 8.54
N TYR A 389 11.59 -21.10 9.69
CA TYR A 389 10.94 -20.52 10.85
C TYR A 389 11.84 -19.49 11.52
N GLN A 390 13.15 -19.78 11.62
CA GLN A 390 14.12 -18.85 12.18
C GLN A 390 14.28 -17.61 11.30
N ILE A 391 14.31 -17.79 9.97
CA ILE A 391 14.32 -16.66 9.03
C ILE A 391 13.03 -15.82 9.18
N ALA A 392 11.87 -16.47 9.28
CA ALA A 392 10.59 -15.77 9.42
C ALA A 392 10.53 -14.98 10.73
N LYS A 393 10.97 -15.56 11.84
CA LYS A 393 11.05 -14.93 13.16
C LYS A 393 12.01 -13.74 13.14
N ASN A 394 13.23 -13.93 12.66
CA ASN A 394 14.26 -12.89 12.56
C ASN A 394 13.82 -11.73 11.68
N CYS A 395 13.20 -12.04 10.53
CA CYS A 395 12.67 -11.05 9.63
C CYS A 395 11.29 -10.49 10.03
N ARG A 396 10.67 -10.97 11.12
CA ARG A 396 9.35 -10.54 11.59
C ARG A 396 8.31 -10.63 10.50
N THR A 397 8.25 -11.76 9.80
CA THR A 397 7.30 -12.11 8.75
C THR A 397 6.67 -13.48 9.03
N SER A 398 5.77 -13.96 8.17
CA SER A 398 5.24 -15.32 8.30
C SER A 398 5.99 -16.28 7.37
N VAL A 399 6.01 -17.56 7.74
CA VAL A 399 6.55 -18.65 6.91
C VAL A 399 5.83 -18.69 5.57
N GLU A 400 4.49 -18.61 5.56
CA GLU A 400 3.69 -18.53 4.34
C GLU A 400 4.16 -17.45 3.36
N MET A 401 4.54 -16.27 3.89
CA MET A 401 5.07 -15.20 3.04
C MET A 401 6.44 -15.54 2.47
N ILE A 402 7.27 -16.28 3.22
CA ILE A 402 8.57 -16.73 2.72
C ILE A 402 8.39 -17.81 1.65
N GLU A 403 7.57 -18.81 1.91
CA GLU A 403 7.27 -19.88 0.94
C GLU A 403 6.70 -19.30 -0.35
N ARG A 404 5.68 -18.45 -0.24
CA ARG A 404 4.97 -17.92 -1.39
C ARG A 404 5.82 -17.03 -2.29
N PHE A 405 6.68 -16.18 -1.72
CA PHE A 405 7.38 -15.12 -2.48
C PHE A 405 8.88 -15.35 -2.66
N TYR A 406 9.47 -16.34 -1.97
CA TYR A 406 10.91 -16.58 -2.00
C TYR A 406 11.24 -18.04 -2.27
N ALA A 407 10.79 -18.99 -1.47
CA ALA A 407 11.20 -20.38 -1.57
C ALA A 407 10.82 -21.03 -2.90
N ALA A 408 9.64 -20.74 -3.41
CA ALA A 408 9.14 -21.30 -4.68
C ALA A 408 10.04 -20.96 -5.91
N HIS A 409 10.92 -19.98 -5.81
CA HIS A 409 11.77 -19.52 -6.91
C HIS A 409 13.26 -19.87 -6.73
N ILE A 410 13.62 -20.51 -5.62
CA ILE A 410 14.99 -20.91 -5.31
C ILE A 410 15.15 -22.39 -5.60
N LYS A 411 15.83 -22.74 -6.70
CA LYS A 411 16.06 -24.13 -7.10
C LYS A 411 16.77 -24.97 -6.03
N ASN A 412 17.67 -24.36 -5.26
CA ASN A 412 18.47 -25.03 -4.24
C ASN A 412 17.69 -25.38 -2.94
N THR A 413 16.40 -24.96 -2.82
CA THR A 413 15.53 -25.39 -1.70
C THR A 413 14.90 -26.76 -1.97
N LEU A 414 15.02 -27.29 -3.20
CA LEU A 414 14.59 -28.62 -3.56
C LEU A 414 15.74 -29.60 -3.33
N ASP A 415 15.61 -30.46 -2.33
CA ASP A 415 16.56 -31.56 -2.12
C ASP A 415 16.18 -32.74 -3.00
N ALA A 416 16.93 -32.93 -4.08
CA ALA A 416 16.71 -34.03 -5.00
C ALA A 416 16.87 -35.42 -4.33
N ALA A 417 17.73 -35.52 -3.32
CA ALA A 417 17.89 -36.75 -2.57
C ALA A 417 16.65 -37.09 -1.72
N ALA A 418 16.08 -36.07 -1.07
CA ALA A 418 14.85 -36.22 -0.30
C ALA A 418 13.62 -36.56 -1.17
N ILE A 419 13.59 -36.06 -2.43
CA ILE A 419 12.50 -36.36 -3.38
C ILE A 419 12.67 -37.74 -4.01
N ASN A 420 13.91 -38.17 -4.29
CA ASN A 420 14.22 -39.40 -4.99
C ASN A 420 14.38 -40.61 -4.04
N VAL A 421 13.77 -40.60 -2.87
CA VAL A 421 13.77 -41.75 -1.95
C VAL A 421 13.06 -42.92 -2.60
N ARG A 422 13.81 -43.98 -2.93
CA ARG A 422 13.27 -45.24 -3.40
C ARG A 422 13.04 -46.18 -2.20
N ARG A 423 11.84 -46.65 -2.02
CA ARG A 423 11.60 -47.76 -1.08
C ARG A 423 12.43 -48.96 -1.51
N PRO A 424 13.23 -49.59 -0.62
CA PRO A 424 13.94 -50.80 -0.97
C PRO A 424 12.93 -51.84 -1.48
N LYS A 425 13.22 -52.44 -2.64
CA LYS A 425 12.40 -53.56 -3.12
C LYS A 425 12.46 -54.68 -2.09
N PRO A 426 11.33 -55.28 -1.72
CA PRO A 426 11.36 -56.41 -0.82
C PRO A 426 12.29 -57.47 -1.40
N SER A 427 13.26 -57.92 -0.63
CA SER A 427 14.17 -58.98 -1.03
C SER A 427 13.34 -60.23 -1.39
N PRO A 428 13.64 -60.92 -2.52
CA PRO A 428 12.92 -62.13 -2.86
C PRO A 428 13.07 -63.13 -1.70
N LYS A 429 11.92 -63.55 -1.15
CA LYS A 429 11.92 -64.57 -0.11
C LYS A 429 12.69 -65.78 -0.68
N LYS A 430 13.84 -66.14 -0.09
CA LYS A 430 14.51 -67.40 -0.41
C LYS A 430 13.52 -68.50 -0.23
N LYS A 431 13.18 -69.20 -1.32
CA LYS A 431 12.36 -70.41 -1.27
C LYS A 431 13.03 -71.37 -0.30
N ALA A 432 12.36 -71.68 0.77
CA ALA A 432 12.84 -72.70 1.71
C ALA A 432 13.10 -73.99 0.92
N LYS A 433 14.29 -74.59 1.02
CA LYS A 433 14.60 -75.90 0.45
C LYS A 433 13.63 -76.88 1.10
N PRO A 434 13.01 -77.75 0.31
CA PRO A 434 12.16 -78.75 0.88
C PRO A 434 12.93 -79.67 1.87
N ALA A 435 12.38 -79.85 3.06
CA ALA A 435 12.97 -80.71 4.09
C ALA A 435 13.12 -82.10 3.51
N LYS A 436 14.34 -82.71 3.57
CA LYS A 436 14.60 -84.10 3.25
C LYS A 436 13.73 -84.93 4.20
N ARG A 437 12.88 -85.79 3.63
CA ARG A 437 12.15 -86.86 4.38
C ARG A 437 13.19 -87.72 5.07
N PRO A 438 12.97 -88.13 6.31
CA PRO A 438 13.79 -89.11 6.99
C PRO A 438 13.58 -90.44 6.30
N VAL A 439 14.67 -91.10 5.93
CA VAL A 439 14.69 -92.54 5.48
C VAL A 439 14.43 -93.39 6.71
N LEU A 440 13.30 -94.08 6.71
CA LEU A 440 13.06 -95.12 7.67
C LEU A 440 14.00 -96.26 7.31
N SER A 441 14.90 -96.62 8.15
CA SER A 441 15.63 -97.92 8.07
C SER A 441 14.73 -99.04 8.56
N ASP A 442 14.34 -99.90 7.61
CA ASP A 442 13.89 -101.23 7.95
C ASP A 442 15.11 -102.07 8.41
N ASP A 443 15.13 -102.36 9.67
CA ASP A 443 15.84 -103.55 10.16
C ASP A 443 14.93 -104.24 11.17
N ALA A 444 14.33 -105.34 10.69
CA ALA A 444 13.71 -106.37 11.44
C ALA A 444 14.72 -107.45 11.65
N GLU A 445 15.01 -107.76 12.87
CA GLU A 445 15.04 -109.07 13.51
C GLU A 445 15.32 -108.94 14.98
#